data_0d6dea119cfe73105c7d73cf1a786a4a
#
_entry.id   0d6dea119cfe73105c7d73cf1a786a4a
#
_cell.length_a   1.000
_cell.length_b   1.000
_cell.length_c   1.000
_cell.angle_alpha   90.00
_cell.angle_beta   90.00
_cell.angle_gamma   90.00
#
_symmetry.space_group_name_H-M   'P 1'
#
loop_
_entity.id
_entity.type
_entity.pdbx_description
1 polymer ?
#
loop_
_entity_poly.entity_id
_entity_poly.type
_entity_poly.pdbx_seq_one_letter_code
_entity_poly.pdbx_strand_id
1 'polypeptide(L)'
;GLQGYYTLRRYGAEQALGVLVALSLVRELGPVVTALLFAGRAGTSLTAEIGLMKAGEQLAAMEMMAVDPFQRVLAPRFAAAILCMPLLAALFSAVGVLGGWLVGVPMIGVDDGAFWSQMQGGVEFVDDIVNGVIKSVVFGITVGFVALLTGWDAVPTPEGVARATTKTVVVSSLAVLGLDFLLTALMFGTR
;
A
#
# COMPACT_ATOMS: atom_id res chain seq x y z
N GLY A 1 -11.78 1.97 14.45
CA GLY A 1 -12.40 2.90 15.41
C GLY A 1 -13.29 2.20 16.40
N LEU A 2 -14.44 1.65 15.98
CA LEU A 2 -15.42 1.01 16.89
C LEU A 2 -14.82 -0.14 17.71
N GLN A 3 -14.13 -1.05 17.07
CA GLN A 3 -13.53 -2.20 17.79
C GLN A 3 -12.45 -1.75 18.79
N GLY A 4 -11.62 -0.77 18.41
CA GLY A 4 -10.64 -0.18 19.32
C GLY A 4 -11.31 0.47 20.53
N TYR A 5 -12.39 1.21 20.33
CA TYR A 5 -13.15 1.80 21.41
C TYR A 5 -13.70 0.75 22.39
N TYR A 6 -14.38 -0.29 21.91
CA TYR A 6 -14.90 -1.35 22.77
C TYR A 6 -13.81 -2.06 23.57
N THR A 7 -12.65 -2.22 23.00
CA THR A 7 -11.49 -2.81 23.71
C THR A 7 -10.99 -1.84 24.79
N LEU A 8 -10.75 -0.58 24.45
CA LEU A 8 -10.27 0.43 25.41
C LEU A 8 -11.25 0.70 26.54
N ARG A 9 -12.55 0.69 26.25
CA ARG A 9 -13.60 0.87 27.25
C ARG A 9 -13.56 -0.19 28.35
N ARG A 10 -13.22 -1.44 28.03
CA ARG A 10 -13.07 -2.51 29.02
C ARG A 10 -11.94 -2.24 30.03
N TYR A 11 -10.95 -1.43 29.63
CA TYR A 11 -9.80 -1.08 30.45
C TYR A 11 -9.86 0.36 31.00
N GLY A 12 -10.98 1.07 30.81
CA GLY A 12 -11.12 2.47 31.25
C GLY A 12 -10.20 3.46 30.52
N ALA A 13 -9.70 3.11 29.35
CA ALA A 13 -8.71 3.90 28.59
C ALA A 13 -9.33 4.52 27.30
N GLU A 14 -10.58 4.93 27.35
CA GLU A 14 -11.32 5.45 26.19
C GLU A 14 -10.65 6.65 25.52
N GLN A 15 -9.96 7.47 26.31
CA GLN A 15 -9.24 8.65 25.82
C GLN A 15 -8.05 8.31 24.91
N ALA A 16 -7.47 7.11 25.05
CA ALA A 16 -6.35 6.64 24.21
C ALA A 16 -6.77 6.21 22.79
N LEU A 17 -8.06 6.39 22.42
CA LEU A 17 -8.55 6.01 21.09
C LEU A 17 -7.80 6.73 19.96
N GLY A 18 -7.48 8.01 20.14
CA GLY A 18 -6.74 8.79 19.15
C GLY A 18 -5.36 8.21 18.83
N VAL A 19 -4.61 7.86 19.87
CA VAL A 19 -3.28 7.22 19.73
C VAL A 19 -3.38 5.86 19.04
N LEU A 20 -4.32 5.03 19.49
CA LEU A 20 -4.52 3.70 18.91
C LEU A 20 -4.88 3.77 17.42
N VAL A 21 -5.77 4.67 17.04
CA VAL A 21 -6.17 4.88 15.64
C VAL A 21 -4.98 5.35 14.81
N ALA A 22 -4.24 6.35 15.29
CA ALA A 22 -3.11 6.91 14.57
C ALA A 22 -1.99 5.89 14.38
N LEU A 23 -1.54 5.23 15.45
CA LEU A 23 -0.47 4.24 15.39
C LEU A 23 -0.85 3.04 14.51
N SER A 24 -2.07 2.52 14.66
CA SER A 24 -2.54 1.40 13.84
C SER A 24 -2.59 1.75 12.34
N LEU A 25 -3.02 2.96 12.00
CA LEU A 25 -3.13 3.39 10.60
C LEU A 25 -1.78 3.77 10.00
N VAL A 26 -1.01 4.62 10.69
CA VAL A 26 0.24 5.15 10.14
C VAL A 26 1.31 4.07 10.07
N ARG A 27 1.43 3.26 11.10
CA ARG A 27 2.49 2.26 11.29
C ARG A 27 2.29 0.99 10.47
N GLU A 28 1.04 0.48 10.45
CA GLU A 28 0.75 -0.86 9.93
C GLU A 28 -0.30 -0.83 8.82
N LEU A 29 -1.55 -0.46 9.14
CA LEU A 29 -2.66 -0.60 8.22
C LEU A 29 -2.56 0.30 6.98
N GLY A 30 -2.02 1.52 7.13
CA GLY A 30 -1.86 2.46 6.03
C GLY A 30 -1.06 1.87 4.88
N PRO A 31 0.21 1.53 5.08
CA PRO A 31 1.05 0.95 4.05
C PRO A 31 0.53 -0.37 3.50
N VAL A 32 0.10 -1.30 4.37
CA VAL A 32 -0.32 -2.66 3.97
C VAL A 32 -1.61 -2.63 3.16
N VAL A 33 -2.67 -2.00 3.70
CA VAL A 33 -3.98 -1.96 3.00
C VAL A 33 -3.85 -1.20 1.69
N THR A 34 -3.10 -0.10 1.67
CA THR A 34 -2.83 0.63 0.43
C THR A 34 -2.11 -0.24 -0.60
N ALA A 35 -1.11 -1.04 -0.18
CA ALA A 35 -0.39 -1.94 -1.07
C ALA A 35 -1.30 -3.03 -1.65
N LEU A 36 -2.19 -3.60 -0.85
CA LEU A 36 -3.16 -4.60 -1.32
C LEU A 36 -4.16 -4.01 -2.33
N LEU A 37 -4.69 -2.82 -2.06
CA LEU A 37 -5.57 -2.10 -2.97
C LEU A 37 -4.84 -1.69 -4.26
N PHE A 38 -3.60 -1.24 -4.15
CA PHE A 38 -2.75 -0.89 -5.28
C PHE A 38 -2.45 -2.13 -6.14
N ALA A 39 -2.11 -3.26 -5.55
CA ALA A 39 -1.91 -4.53 -6.25
C ALA A 39 -3.17 -4.95 -7.02
N GLY A 40 -4.35 -4.85 -6.38
CA GLY A 40 -5.63 -5.21 -6.98
C GLY A 40 -6.08 -4.28 -8.11
N ARG A 41 -5.74 -3.01 -8.08
CA ARG A 41 -6.17 -2.03 -9.07
C ARG A 41 -5.07 -1.63 -10.05
N ALA A 42 -4.00 -1.03 -9.56
CA ALA A 42 -2.90 -0.55 -10.40
C ALA A 42 -2.00 -1.69 -10.88
N GLY A 43 -1.70 -2.67 -10.02
CA GLY A 43 -0.91 -3.84 -10.39
C GLY A 43 -1.54 -4.64 -11.53
N THR A 44 -2.84 -4.93 -11.43
CA THR A 44 -3.58 -5.62 -12.51
C THR A 44 -3.62 -4.81 -13.79
N SER A 45 -3.83 -3.49 -13.70
CA SER A 45 -3.84 -2.60 -14.86
C SER A 45 -2.49 -2.57 -15.58
N LEU A 46 -1.39 -2.46 -14.82
CA LEU A 46 -0.02 -2.50 -15.37
C LEU A 46 0.26 -3.84 -16.07
N THR A 47 -0.10 -4.94 -15.42
CA THR A 47 0.08 -6.29 -15.99
C THR A 47 -0.72 -6.45 -17.29
N ALA A 48 -1.99 -6.03 -17.29
CA ALA A 48 -2.84 -6.11 -18.46
C ALA A 48 -2.33 -5.26 -19.62
N GLU A 49 -1.89 -4.03 -19.33
CA GLU A 49 -1.37 -3.12 -20.34
C GLU A 49 -0.13 -3.68 -21.04
N ILE A 50 0.85 -4.19 -20.27
CA ILE A 50 2.06 -4.80 -20.84
C ILE A 50 1.73 -6.07 -21.60
N GLY A 51 0.87 -6.93 -21.05
CA GLY A 51 0.42 -8.15 -21.71
C GLY A 51 -0.30 -7.88 -23.04
N LEU A 52 -1.13 -6.84 -23.10
CA LEU A 52 -1.81 -6.41 -24.32
C LEU A 52 -0.85 -5.78 -25.33
N MET A 53 0.13 -4.99 -24.90
CA MET A 53 1.19 -4.46 -25.78
C MET A 53 2.00 -5.60 -26.39
N LYS A 54 2.26 -6.67 -25.64
CA LYS A 54 2.93 -7.87 -26.13
C LYS A 54 2.05 -8.62 -27.12
N ALA A 55 0.78 -8.83 -26.82
CA ALA A 55 -0.16 -9.52 -27.69
C ALA A 55 -0.42 -8.77 -29.01
N GLY A 56 -0.34 -7.44 -28.99
CA GLY A 56 -0.43 -6.59 -30.17
C GLY A 56 0.88 -6.35 -30.91
N GLU A 57 1.93 -7.11 -30.58
CA GLU A 57 3.28 -7.01 -31.17
C GLU A 57 3.94 -5.64 -31.06
N GLN A 58 3.41 -4.74 -30.20
CA GLN A 58 3.91 -3.38 -30.05
C GLN A 58 5.33 -3.36 -29.46
N LEU A 59 5.64 -4.27 -28.55
CA LEU A 59 6.98 -4.39 -27.96
C LEU A 59 8.00 -4.84 -29.01
N ALA A 60 7.65 -5.84 -29.83
CA ALA A 60 8.49 -6.30 -30.93
C ALA A 60 8.69 -5.20 -32.01
N ALA A 61 7.65 -4.43 -32.32
CA ALA A 61 7.76 -3.30 -33.23
C ALA A 61 8.73 -2.20 -32.71
N MET A 62 8.74 -1.93 -31.40
CA MET A 62 9.72 -1.02 -30.78
C MET A 62 11.15 -1.52 -30.94
N GLU A 63 11.40 -2.80 -30.68
CA GLU A 63 12.73 -3.42 -30.89
C GLU A 63 13.19 -3.33 -32.35
N MET A 64 12.29 -3.54 -33.30
CA MET A 64 12.58 -3.37 -34.73
C MET A 64 12.99 -1.93 -35.11
N MET A 65 12.46 -0.95 -34.37
CA MET A 65 12.83 0.46 -34.54
C MET A 65 14.05 0.87 -33.70
N ALA A 66 14.79 -0.08 -33.11
CA ALA A 66 15.91 0.16 -32.20
C ALA A 66 15.53 0.99 -30.95
N VAL A 67 14.29 0.91 -30.50
CA VAL A 67 13.81 1.50 -29.24
C VAL A 67 13.73 0.42 -28.19
N ASP A 68 14.44 0.60 -27.08
CA ASP A 68 14.44 -0.35 -25.96
C ASP A 68 13.09 -0.28 -25.19
N PRO A 69 12.28 -1.36 -25.20
CA PRO A 69 11.00 -1.41 -24.46
C PRO A 69 11.18 -1.27 -22.96
N PHE A 70 12.29 -1.74 -22.38
CA PHE A 70 12.54 -1.63 -20.96
C PHE A 70 12.67 -0.19 -20.53
N GLN A 71 13.47 0.61 -21.23
CA GLN A 71 13.68 2.01 -20.89
C GLN A 71 12.43 2.88 -21.18
N ARG A 72 11.72 2.57 -22.26
CA ARG A 72 10.62 3.41 -22.72
C ARG A 72 9.27 3.08 -22.06
N VAL A 73 9.04 1.80 -21.73
CA VAL A 73 7.74 1.31 -21.24
C VAL A 73 7.82 0.88 -19.79
N LEU A 74 8.76 0.00 -19.42
CA LEU A 74 8.78 -0.59 -18.08
C LEU A 74 9.34 0.37 -17.02
N ALA A 75 10.47 1.01 -17.28
CA ALA A 75 11.14 1.86 -16.30
C ALA A 75 10.29 3.03 -15.80
N PRO A 76 9.59 3.82 -16.65
CA PRO A 76 8.76 4.91 -16.16
C PRO A 76 7.55 4.41 -15.35
N ARG A 77 6.97 3.27 -15.73
CA ARG A 77 5.87 2.67 -14.98
C ARG A 77 6.31 2.15 -13.62
N PHE A 78 7.49 1.56 -13.54
CA PHE A 78 8.10 1.13 -12.29
C PHE A 78 8.36 2.31 -11.35
N ALA A 79 8.99 3.37 -11.88
CA ALA A 79 9.22 4.59 -11.11
C ALA A 79 7.91 5.23 -10.61
N ALA A 80 6.88 5.26 -11.45
CA ALA A 80 5.56 5.75 -11.05
C ALA A 80 4.96 4.92 -9.91
N ALA A 81 5.06 3.59 -9.94
CA ALA A 81 4.58 2.73 -8.87
C ALA A 81 5.26 3.03 -7.53
N ILE A 82 6.60 3.21 -7.55
CA ILE A 82 7.39 3.53 -6.34
C ILE A 82 6.99 4.90 -5.76
N LEU A 83 6.78 5.90 -6.61
CA LEU A 83 6.44 7.25 -6.16
C LEU A 83 4.98 7.38 -5.70
N CYS A 84 4.06 6.69 -6.38
CA CYS A 84 2.64 6.77 -6.04
C CYS A 84 2.29 6.05 -4.73
N MET A 85 3.00 4.97 -4.38
CA MET A 85 2.68 4.18 -3.20
C MET A 85 2.74 4.96 -1.88
N PRO A 86 3.81 5.69 -1.54
CA PRO A 86 3.85 6.45 -0.29
C PRO A 86 2.82 7.58 -0.26
N LEU A 87 2.51 8.20 -1.41
CA LEU A 87 1.47 9.23 -1.50
C LEU A 87 0.08 8.64 -1.22
N LEU A 88 -0.23 7.47 -1.79
CA LEU A 88 -1.49 6.78 -1.53
C LEU A 88 -1.58 6.30 -0.08
N ALA A 89 -0.49 5.80 0.50
CA ALA A 89 -0.45 5.40 1.90
C ALA A 89 -0.68 6.59 2.85
N ALA A 90 -0.11 7.75 2.55
CA ALA A 90 -0.35 8.98 3.29
C ALA A 90 -1.81 9.44 3.19
N LEU A 91 -2.40 9.42 2.00
CA LEU A 91 -3.82 9.73 1.80
C LEU A 91 -4.73 8.76 2.54
N PHE A 92 -4.45 7.46 2.46
CA PHE A 92 -5.22 6.43 3.17
C PHE A 92 -5.16 6.66 4.69
N SER A 93 -3.97 6.93 5.23
CA SER A 93 -3.79 7.20 6.66
C SER A 93 -4.51 8.47 7.09
N ALA A 94 -4.44 9.54 6.31
CA ALA A 94 -5.15 10.79 6.58
C ALA A 94 -6.67 10.60 6.62
N VAL A 95 -7.24 9.94 5.60
CA VAL A 95 -8.68 9.62 5.54
C VAL A 95 -9.07 8.68 6.68
N GLY A 96 -8.21 7.71 7.01
CA GLY A 96 -8.43 6.77 8.10
C GLY A 96 -8.46 7.45 9.48
N VAL A 97 -7.55 8.41 9.73
CA VAL A 97 -7.55 9.22 10.97
C VAL A 97 -8.80 10.08 11.05
N LEU A 98 -9.19 10.74 9.96
CA LEU A 98 -10.45 11.52 9.91
C LEU A 98 -11.67 10.62 10.17
N GLY A 99 -11.71 9.42 9.59
CA GLY A 99 -12.75 8.43 9.86
C GLY A 99 -12.78 7.97 11.32
N GLY A 100 -11.60 7.78 11.93
CA GLY A 100 -11.47 7.47 13.35
C GLY A 100 -11.97 8.58 14.26
N TRP A 101 -11.65 9.82 13.91
CA TRP A 101 -12.18 11.01 14.61
C TRP A 101 -13.69 11.12 14.48
N LEU A 102 -14.25 10.98 13.28
CA LEU A 102 -15.70 11.08 13.03
C LEU A 102 -16.50 10.03 13.79
N VAL A 103 -15.94 8.84 13.97
CA VAL A 103 -16.58 7.80 14.78
C VAL A 103 -16.34 8.06 16.28
N GLY A 104 -15.10 8.39 16.67
CA GLY A 104 -14.72 8.54 18.08
C GLY A 104 -15.37 9.73 18.77
N VAL A 105 -15.33 10.90 18.13
CA VAL A 105 -15.82 12.15 18.75
C VAL A 105 -17.33 12.32 18.61
N PRO A 106 -17.93 12.51 17.41
CA PRO A 106 -19.35 12.83 17.32
C PRO A 106 -20.28 11.63 17.54
N MET A 107 -19.85 10.39 17.29
CA MET A 107 -20.72 9.22 17.44
C MET A 107 -20.58 8.55 18.81
N ILE A 108 -19.39 8.51 19.37
CA ILE A 108 -19.11 7.79 20.63
C ILE A 108 -19.01 8.76 21.81
N GLY A 109 -18.67 10.04 21.57
CA GLY A 109 -18.58 11.08 22.60
C GLY A 109 -17.23 11.17 23.30
N VAL A 110 -16.15 10.71 22.66
CA VAL A 110 -14.78 10.95 23.14
C VAL A 110 -14.49 12.44 23.03
N ASP A 111 -13.82 13.02 24.03
CA ASP A 111 -13.45 14.43 24.01
C ASP A 111 -12.52 14.76 22.83
N ASP A 112 -12.90 15.78 22.04
CA ASP A 112 -12.15 16.19 20.84
C ASP A 112 -10.72 16.62 21.19
N GLY A 113 -10.58 17.41 22.26
CA GLY A 113 -9.26 17.85 22.73
C GLY A 113 -8.37 16.68 23.15
N ALA A 114 -8.92 15.69 23.84
CA ALA A 114 -8.22 14.49 24.26
C ALA A 114 -7.82 13.64 23.05
N PHE A 115 -8.67 13.49 22.04
CA PHE A 115 -8.38 12.74 20.83
C PHE A 115 -7.12 13.27 20.12
N TRP A 116 -7.08 14.58 19.84
CA TRP A 116 -5.96 15.20 19.11
C TRP A 116 -4.70 15.34 19.95
N SER A 117 -4.81 15.75 21.21
CA SER A 117 -3.63 15.94 22.06
C SER A 117 -2.90 14.64 22.36
N GLN A 118 -3.64 13.56 22.62
CA GLN A 118 -3.03 12.25 22.85
C GLN A 118 -2.44 11.66 21.57
N MET A 119 -3.10 11.86 20.43
CA MET A 119 -2.57 11.44 19.15
C MET A 119 -1.23 12.13 18.85
N GLN A 120 -1.14 13.45 19.06
CA GLN A 120 0.11 14.20 18.84
C GLN A 120 1.22 13.79 19.80
N GLY A 121 0.87 13.50 21.06
CA GLY A 121 1.83 13.04 22.06
C GLY A 121 2.28 11.59 21.90
N GLY A 122 1.47 10.74 21.25
CA GLY A 122 1.74 9.31 21.09
C GLY A 122 2.35 8.89 19.77
N VAL A 123 2.41 9.78 18.76
CA VAL A 123 2.99 9.51 17.44
C VAL A 123 4.38 10.16 17.35
N GLU A 124 5.41 9.35 17.19
CA GLU A 124 6.77 9.83 16.95
C GLU A 124 7.02 9.96 15.44
N PHE A 125 7.44 11.16 15.00
CA PHE A 125 7.60 11.45 13.58
C PHE A 125 8.61 10.49 12.91
N VAL A 126 9.76 10.26 13.54
CA VAL A 126 10.80 9.39 12.96
C VAL A 126 10.39 7.92 13.01
N ASP A 127 9.93 7.45 14.15
CA ASP A 127 9.68 6.02 14.36
C ASP A 127 8.38 5.54 13.70
N ASP A 128 7.39 6.39 13.53
CA ASP A 128 6.09 5.98 13.01
C ASP A 128 5.90 6.42 11.55
N ILE A 129 6.12 7.70 11.23
CA ILE A 129 5.85 8.22 9.89
C ILE A 129 6.95 7.79 8.91
N VAL A 130 8.23 7.95 9.25
CA VAL A 130 9.34 7.60 8.36
C VAL A 130 9.34 6.09 8.10
N ASN A 131 9.13 5.28 9.13
CA ASN A 131 9.03 3.83 8.97
C ASN A 131 7.84 3.42 8.10
N GLY A 132 6.69 4.08 8.24
CA GLY A 132 5.53 3.88 7.36
C GLY A 132 5.82 4.23 5.90
N VAL A 133 6.56 5.33 5.65
CA VAL A 133 7.00 5.72 4.30
C VAL A 133 7.98 4.70 3.73
N ILE A 134 8.96 4.25 4.51
CA ILE A 134 9.92 3.21 4.05
C ILE A 134 9.18 1.93 3.68
N LYS A 135 8.25 1.45 4.52
CA LYS A 135 7.41 0.29 4.21
C LYS A 135 6.64 0.49 2.90
N SER A 136 6.01 1.64 2.70
CA SER A 136 5.22 1.91 1.49
C SER A 136 6.08 1.94 0.23
N VAL A 137 7.31 2.46 0.29
CA VAL A 137 8.28 2.42 -0.82
C VAL A 137 8.65 0.98 -1.17
N VAL A 138 8.98 0.16 -0.16
CA VAL A 138 9.33 -1.25 -0.37
C VAL A 138 8.15 -2.01 -0.99
N PHE A 139 6.92 -1.76 -0.55
CA PHE A 139 5.73 -2.36 -1.15
C PHE A 139 5.50 -1.86 -2.58
N GLY A 140 5.76 -0.59 -2.87
CA GLY A 140 5.70 -0.05 -4.22
C GLY A 140 6.67 -0.73 -5.18
N ILE A 141 7.91 -0.95 -4.73
CA ILE A 141 8.92 -1.71 -5.48
C ILE A 141 8.43 -3.13 -5.73
N THR A 142 7.93 -3.81 -4.69
CA THR A 142 7.51 -5.21 -4.77
C THR A 142 6.32 -5.38 -5.71
N VAL A 143 5.25 -4.60 -5.52
CA VAL A 143 4.05 -4.71 -6.35
C VAL A 143 4.33 -4.28 -7.79
N GLY A 144 5.09 -3.19 -7.98
CA GLY A 144 5.50 -2.71 -9.29
C GLY A 144 6.33 -3.76 -10.04
N PHE A 145 7.32 -4.35 -9.38
CA PHE A 145 8.15 -5.40 -9.97
C PHE A 145 7.34 -6.64 -10.36
N VAL A 146 6.50 -7.16 -9.46
CA VAL A 146 5.64 -8.33 -9.75
C VAL A 146 4.68 -8.04 -10.90
N ALA A 147 4.06 -6.84 -10.93
CA ALA A 147 3.14 -6.48 -12.00
C ALA A 147 3.81 -6.41 -13.38
N LEU A 148 4.99 -5.79 -13.45
CA LEU A 148 5.75 -5.67 -14.68
C LEU A 148 6.27 -7.03 -15.17
N LEU A 149 6.81 -7.83 -14.25
CA LEU A 149 7.32 -9.16 -14.57
C LEU A 149 6.22 -10.09 -15.07
N THR A 150 5.09 -10.17 -14.37
CA THR A 150 3.96 -11.02 -14.79
C THR A 150 3.32 -10.54 -16.09
N GLY A 151 3.30 -9.24 -16.35
CA GLY A 151 2.85 -8.67 -17.63
C GLY A 151 3.79 -9.03 -18.78
N TRP A 152 5.09 -8.95 -18.55
CA TRP A 152 6.11 -9.32 -19.53
C TRP A 152 6.08 -10.82 -19.87
N ASP A 153 5.91 -11.67 -18.85
CA ASP A 153 5.86 -13.13 -19.02
C ASP A 153 4.49 -13.65 -19.51
N ALA A 154 3.49 -12.77 -19.62
CA ALA A 154 2.17 -13.16 -20.07
C ALA A 154 2.18 -13.81 -21.45
N VAL A 155 1.40 -14.87 -21.62
CA VAL A 155 1.15 -15.45 -22.94
C VAL A 155 0.39 -14.41 -23.76
N PRO A 156 0.78 -14.14 -25.03
CA PRO A 156 0.20 -13.08 -25.85
C PRO A 156 -1.20 -13.44 -26.38
N THR A 157 -2.10 -13.78 -25.48
CA THR A 157 -3.51 -14.10 -25.74
C THR A 157 -4.39 -13.42 -24.69
N PRO A 158 -5.65 -13.11 -25.01
CA PRO A 158 -6.57 -12.49 -24.04
C PRO A 158 -6.68 -13.30 -22.74
N GLU A 159 -6.73 -14.63 -22.87
CA GLU A 159 -6.80 -15.54 -21.73
C GLU A 159 -5.50 -15.56 -20.92
N GLY A 160 -4.35 -15.50 -21.59
CA GLY A 160 -3.04 -15.40 -20.96
C GLY A 160 -2.87 -14.10 -20.15
N VAL A 161 -3.34 -12.99 -20.69
CA VAL A 161 -3.35 -11.69 -19.98
C VAL A 161 -4.27 -11.74 -18.76
N ALA A 162 -5.46 -12.32 -18.87
CA ALA A 162 -6.38 -12.49 -17.75
C ALA A 162 -5.79 -13.33 -16.62
N ARG A 163 -5.10 -14.42 -16.95
CA ARG A 163 -4.37 -15.26 -15.96
C ARG A 163 -3.22 -14.50 -15.32
N ALA A 164 -2.47 -13.71 -16.09
CA ALA A 164 -1.38 -12.89 -15.58
C ALA A 164 -1.86 -11.84 -14.56
N THR A 165 -2.99 -11.17 -14.82
CA THR A 165 -3.58 -10.20 -13.87
C THR A 165 -3.96 -10.85 -12.55
N THR A 166 -4.60 -12.02 -12.58
CA THR A 166 -4.93 -12.78 -11.37
C THR A 166 -3.67 -13.20 -10.60
N LYS A 167 -2.66 -13.69 -11.31
CA LYS A 167 -1.37 -14.07 -10.72
C LYS A 167 -0.70 -12.87 -10.06
N THR A 168 -0.75 -11.69 -10.68
CA THR A 168 -0.21 -10.45 -10.11
C THR A 168 -0.80 -10.13 -8.75
N VAL A 169 -2.13 -10.17 -8.61
CA VAL A 169 -2.80 -9.89 -7.33
C VAL A 169 -2.38 -10.88 -6.26
N VAL A 170 -2.42 -12.18 -6.56
CA VAL A 170 -2.11 -13.23 -5.58
C VAL A 170 -0.65 -13.13 -5.13
N VAL A 171 0.29 -13.07 -6.07
CA VAL A 171 1.73 -13.02 -5.75
C VAL A 171 2.08 -11.73 -5.02
N SER A 172 1.58 -10.58 -5.50
CA SER A 172 1.83 -9.28 -4.84
C SER A 172 1.26 -9.24 -3.42
N SER A 173 0.05 -9.74 -3.21
CA SER A 173 -0.59 -9.75 -1.89
C SER A 173 0.18 -10.61 -0.90
N LEU A 174 0.60 -11.80 -1.30
CA LEU A 174 1.40 -12.69 -0.47
C LEU A 174 2.78 -12.09 -0.16
N ALA A 175 3.43 -11.48 -1.17
CA ALA A 175 4.72 -10.82 -1.00
C ALA A 175 4.62 -9.61 -0.05
N VAL A 176 3.59 -8.78 -0.19
CA VAL A 176 3.34 -7.63 0.71
C VAL A 176 3.14 -8.09 2.15
N LEU A 177 2.29 -9.10 2.39
CA LEU A 177 2.05 -9.62 3.74
C LEU A 177 3.31 -10.25 4.35
N GLY A 178 4.08 -11.01 3.57
CA GLY A 178 5.35 -11.59 4.03
C GLY A 178 6.39 -10.52 4.34
N LEU A 179 6.54 -9.52 3.48
CA LEU A 179 7.46 -8.40 3.68
C LEU A 179 7.03 -7.51 4.85
N ASP A 180 5.73 -7.30 5.05
CA ASP A 180 5.23 -6.53 6.19
C ASP A 180 5.67 -7.16 7.50
N PHE A 181 5.48 -8.47 7.65
CA PHE A 181 5.94 -9.20 8.83
C PHE A 181 7.45 -9.05 9.05
N LEU A 182 8.26 -9.21 7.98
CA LEU A 182 9.72 -9.09 8.07
C LEU A 182 10.14 -7.66 8.43
N LEU A 183 9.56 -6.65 7.77
CA LEU A 183 9.88 -5.24 8.02
C LEU A 183 9.48 -4.84 9.44
N THR A 184 8.29 -5.24 9.90
CA THR A 184 7.86 -4.97 11.27
C THR A 184 8.80 -5.63 12.29
N ALA A 185 9.19 -6.87 12.07
CA ALA A 185 10.13 -7.58 12.94
C ALA A 185 11.52 -6.90 12.97
N LEU A 186 12.03 -6.43 11.85
CA LEU A 186 13.32 -5.75 11.76
C LEU A 186 13.28 -4.32 12.35
N MET A 187 12.21 -3.56 12.12
CA MET A 187 12.13 -2.17 12.53
C MET A 187 11.74 -2.00 14.00
N PHE A 188 10.97 -2.93 14.56
CA PHE A 188 10.43 -2.85 15.92
C PHE A 188 10.88 -4.00 16.84
N GLY A 189 11.45 -5.07 16.32
CA GLY A 189 11.87 -6.24 17.09
C GLY A 189 13.21 -6.09 17.81
N THR A 190 13.94 -5.02 17.58
CA THR A 190 15.26 -4.74 18.19
C THR A 190 15.22 -3.76 19.38
N ARG A 191 14.02 -3.41 19.84
CA ARG A 191 13.80 -2.56 21.03
C ARG A 191 13.26 -3.30 22.23
#